data_c6d6237724cb6ca17613df2e2f3cf24e
#
_entry.id   c6d6237724cb6ca17613df2e2f3cf24e
#
_cell.length_a   1.000
_cell.length_b   1.000
_cell.length_c   1.000
_cell.angle_alpha   90.00
_cell.angle_beta   90.00
_cell.angle_gamma   90.00
#
_symmetry.space_group_name_H-M   'P 1'
#
loop_
_entity.id
_entity.type
_entity.pdbx_description
1 polymer ?
#
loop_
_entity_poly.entity_id
_entity_poly.type
_entity_poly.pdbx_seq_one_letter_code
_entity_poly.pdbx_strand_id
1 'polypeptide(L)'
;MKAIACDVRRALAGRWFWAALLATTAALYLSIGQAADALMEDAENFRFTLSDLLLMALRGDFGMLTLPALSALPFAAQALHEIKCGAVRPAVFRAGRRMWILGKAAGCILSGMVLQAVAAGLLGLILYAVRGGGILLAINAEFSAALLRRMLCGGIWASVGCVMALATETSSAAYLGPLCLCYALMMLGKRFFPAAVMLNPINWIDGGDGMLAGLETASILLQIVFLKRGVRKYV
;
A
#
# COMPACT_ATOMS: atom_id res chain seq x y z
N MET A 1 -8.94 -8.84 -21.23
CA MET A 1 -9.41 -9.09 -19.86
C MET A 1 -8.71 -10.26 -19.17
N LYS A 2 -8.56 -11.44 -19.78
CA LYS A 2 -7.89 -12.61 -19.15
C LYS A 2 -6.45 -12.35 -18.67
N ALA A 3 -5.66 -11.54 -19.40
CA ALA A 3 -4.28 -11.22 -19.02
C ALA A 3 -4.20 -10.41 -17.72
N ILE A 4 -5.05 -9.38 -17.56
CA ILE A 4 -5.10 -8.55 -16.34
C ILE A 4 -5.48 -9.41 -15.13
N ALA A 5 -6.52 -10.26 -15.26
CA ALA A 5 -6.95 -11.15 -14.20
C ALA A 5 -5.85 -12.15 -13.79
N CYS A 6 -5.05 -12.63 -14.76
CA CYS A 6 -3.91 -13.51 -14.50
C CYS A 6 -2.81 -12.80 -13.69
N ASP A 7 -2.47 -11.57 -14.05
CA ASP A 7 -1.46 -10.78 -13.32
C ASP A 7 -1.93 -10.43 -11.90
N VAL A 8 -3.19 -10.03 -11.72
CA VAL A 8 -3.77 -9.78 -10.39
C VAL A 8 -3.77 -11.05 -9.55
N ARG A 9 -4.19 -12.19 -10.10
CA ARG A 9 -4.15 -13.47 -9.38
C ARG A 9 -2.72 -13.86 -8.99
N ARG A 10 -1.73 -13.64 -9.86
CA ARG A 10 -0.32 -13.90 -9.56
C ARG A 10 0.19 -12.97 -8.45
N ALA A 11 -0.24 -11.71 -8.44
CA ALA A 11 0.12 -10.76 -7.40
C ALA A 11 -0.39 -11.19 -6.02
N LEU A 12 -1.65 -11.64 -5.95
CA LEU A 12 -2.30 -12.02 -4.68
C LEU A 12 -1.91 -13.43 -4.20
N ALA A 13 -1.62 -14.38 -5.12
CA ALA A 13 -1.22 -15.74 -4.77
C ALA A 13 0.28 -15.89 -4.50
N GLY A 14 1.09 -14.85 -4.73
CA GLY A 14 2.53 -14.87 -4.56
C GLY A 14 2.96 -14.99 -3.09
N ARG A 15 4.06 -15.73 -2.83
CA ARG A 15 4.63 -15.86 -1.47
C ARG A 15 4.97 -14.51 -0.83
N TRP A 16 5.37 -13.54 -1.61
CA TRP A 16 5.70 -12.19 -1.14
C TRP A 16 4.47 -11.42 -0.67
N PHE A 17 3.29 -11.71 -1.22
CA PHE A 17 2.03 -11.14 -0.75
C PHE A 17 1.74 -11.60 0.68
N TRP A 18 1.88 -12.88 0.98
CA TRP A 18 1.64 -13.43 2.31
C TRP A 18 2.66 -12.92 3.34
N ALA A 19 3.94 -12.83 2.95
CA ALA A 19 4.96 -12.25 3.81
C ALA A 19 4.67 -10.76 4.12
N ALA A 20 4.31 -9.99 3.09
CA ALA A 20 3.91 -8.59 3.26
C ALA A 20 2.64 -8.44 4.11
N LEU A 21 1.67 -9.36 3.96
CA LEU A 21 0.44 -9.37 4.74
C LEU A 21 0.73 -9.56 6.24
N LEU A 22 1.53 -10.56 6.58
CA LEU A 22 1.91 -10.80 7.97
C LEU A 22 2.70 -9.63 8.55
N ALA A 23 3.66 -9.09 7.80
CA ALA A 23 4.44 -7.93 8.22
C ALA A 23 3.57 -6.67 8.40
N THR A 24 2.61 -6.43 7.49
CA THR A 24 1.69 -5.29 7.60
C THR A 24 0.76 -5.44 8.79
N THR A 25 0.22 -6.65 9.03
CA THR A 25 -0.62 -6.92 10.19
C THR A 25 0.15 -6.74 11.50
N ALA A 26 1.40 -7.22 11.56
CA ALA A 26 2.26 -7.01 12.72
C ALA A 26 2.57 -5.52 12.94
N ALA A 27 2.86 -4.75 11.87
CA ALA A 27 3.09 -3.32 11.97
C ALA A 27 1.86 -2.56 12.48
N LEU A 28 0.66 -2.94 12.03
CA LEU A 28 -0.59 -2.39 12.53
C LEU A 28 -0.83 -2.74 13.99
N TYR A 29 -0.54 -3.98 14.39
CA TYR A 29 -0.65 -4.41 15.78
C TYR A 29 0.29 -3.63 16.71
N LEU A 30 1.55 -3.44 16.29
CA LEU A 30 2.53 -2.63 17.04
C LEU A 30 2.11 -1.15 17.13
N SER A 31 1.42 -0.62 16.11
CA SER A 31 0.87 0.74 16.15
C SER A 31 -0.21 0.91 17.21
N ILE A 32 -0.98 -0.15 17.52
CA ILE A 32 -1.97 -0.15 18.60
C ILE A 32 -1.28 -0.24 19.95
N GLY A 33 -0.23 -1.06 20.10
CA GLY A 33 0.43 -1.31 21.37
C GLY A 33 0.86 -0.03 22.08
N GLN A 34 1.43 0.91 21.32
CA GLN A 34 1.83 2.22 21.85
C GLN A 34 0.64 3.09 22.31
N ALA A 35 -0.52 2.96 21.65
CA ALA A 35 -1.73 3.71 22.01
C ALA A 35 -2.57 2.96 23.07
N ALA A 36 -2.54 1.62 23.05
CA ALA A 36 -3.32 0.80 23.96
C ALA A 36 -2.77 0.84 25.39
N ASP A 37 -1.45 0.93 25.59
CA ASP A 37 -0.85 1.06 26.91
C ASP A 37 -1.26 2.38 27.57
N ALA A 38 -1.28 3.49 26.80
CA ALA A 38 -1.75 4.78 27.29
C ALA A 38 -3.26 4.82 27.58
N LEU A 39 -4.04 3.97 26.91
CA LEU A 39 -5.50 3.90 27.05
C LEU A 39 -5.96 2.85 28.09
N MET A 40 -5.10 1.88 28.44
CA MET A 40 -5.41 0.91 29.49
C MET A 40 -5.34 1.52 30.89
N GLU A 41 -4.57 2.59 31.09
CA GLU A 41 -4.56 3.35 32.33
C GLU A 41 -5.89 4.09 32.58
N ASP A 42 -6.65 4.47 31.53
CA ASP A 42 -7.95 5.13 31.62
C ASP A 42 -9.16 4.18 31.41
N ALA A 43 -8.93 2.86 31.32
CA ALA A 43 -9.91 1.88 30.80
C ALA A 43 -11.11 1.58 31.70
N GLU A 44 -11.20 2.08 32.92
CA GLU A 44 -12.37 1.84 33.78
C GLU A 44 -13.64 2.55 33.29
N ASN A 45 -13.52 3.58 32.45
CA ASN A 45 -14.65 4.42 32.02
C ASN A 45 -14.95 4.45 30.50
N PHE A 46 -14.12 3.86 29.64
CA PHE A 46 -14.31 3.94 28.17
C PHE A 46 -14.54 2.56 27.54
N ARG A 47 -15.72 2.37 26.95
CA ARG A 47 -16.04 1.21 26.11
C ARG A 47 -15.57 1.48 24.69
N PHE A 48 -14.31 1.11 24.36
CA PHE A 48 -13.84 1.17 22.98
C PHE A 48 -14.56 0.16 22.08
N THR A 49 -15.00 0.64 20.91
CA THR A 49 -15.50 -0.25 19.85
C THR A 49 -14.34 -0.85 19.08
N LEU A 50 -14.55 -1.99 18.39
CA LEU A 50 -13.52 -2.60 17.53
C LEU A 50 -13.06 -1.60 16.44
N SER A 51 -14.00 -0.81 15.91
CA SER A 51 -13.69 0.22 14.90
C SER A 51 -12.76 1.31 15.42
N ASP A 52 -12.86 1.71 16.69
CA ASP A 52 -12.01 2.74 17.25
C ASP A 52 -10.57 2.24 17.39
N LEU A 53 -10.37 1.00 17.84
CA LEU A 53 -9.05 0.37 17.91
C LEU A 53 -8.43 0.20 16.52
N LEU A 54 -9.22 -0.23 15.54
CA LEU A 54 -8.74 -0.34 14.16
C LEU A 54 -8.42 1.03 13.56
N LEU A 55 -9.21 2.07 13.86
CA LEU A 55 -8.94 3.43 13.40
C LEU A 55 -7.61 3.95 13.96
N MET A 56 -7.34 3.72 15.25
CA MET A 56 -6.06 4.04 15.87
C MET A 56 -4.90 3.29 15.20
N ALA A 57 -5.07 1.99 14.91
CA ALA A 57 -4.07 1.22 14.18
C ALA A 57 -3.78 1.79 12.78
N LEU A 58 -4.82 2.19 12.05
CA LEU A 58 -4.69 2.74 10.71
C LEU A 58 -3.99 4.11 10.69
N ARG A 59 -4.20 4.93 11.71
CA ARG A 59 -3.59 6.26 11.88
C ARG A 59 -2.21 6.22 12.55
N GLY A 60 -1.83 5.09 13.14
CA GLY A 60 -0.59 4.97 13.91
C GLY A 60 0.66 5.22 13.07
N ASP A 61 1.61 5.97 13.60
CA ASP A 61 2.85 6.43 12.92
C ASP A 61 3.68 5.27 12.40
N PHE A 62 3.84 4.20 13.20
CA PHE A 62 4.64 3.04 12.80
C PHE A 62 4.05 2.32 11.58
N GLY A 63 2.71 2.16 11.56
CA GLY A 63 2.00 1.60 10.42
C GLY A 63 2.11 2.46 9.17
N MET A 64 2.19 3.78 9.32
CA MET A 64 2.35 4.72 8.20
C MET A 64 3.78 4.72 7.64
N LEU A 65 4.80 4.64 8.50
CA LEU A 65 6.20 4.57 8.07
C LEU A 65 6.54 3.29 7.31
N THR A 66 5.97 2.15 7.71
CA THR A 66 6.22 0.85 7.08
C THR A 66 5.40 0.62 5.81
N LEU A 67 4.29 1.32 5.65
CA LEU A 67 3.34 1.19 4.54
C LEU A 67 4.00 1.29 3.16
N PRO A 68 4.92 2.25 2.86
CA PRO A 68 5.53 2.36 1.54
C PRO A 68 6.30 1.12 1.11
N ALA A 69 7.12 0.56 2.00
CA ALA A 69 7.91 -0.63 1.70
C ALA A 69 7.05 -1.88 1.56
N LEU A 70 6.13 -2.09 2.51
CA LEU A 70 5.30 -3.29 2.56
C LEU A 70 4.28 -3.34 1.41
N SER A 71 3.71 -2.21 1.00
CA SER A 71 2.77 -2.15 -0.13
C SER A 71 3.44 -2.43 -1.48
N ALA A 72 4.73 -2.10 -1.62
CA ALA A 72 5.49 -2.36 -2.84
C ALA A 72 5.97 -3.82 -2.95
N LEU A 73 6.05 -4.55 -1.83
CA LEU A 73 6.67 -5.87 -1.76
C LEU A 73 5.98 -6.94 -2.61
N PRO A 74 4.63 -7.01 -2.72
CA PRO A 74 3.97 -8.09 -3.46
C PRO A 74 4.28 -8.12 -4.95
N PHE A 75 4.35 -6.98 -5.63
CA PHE A 75 4.33 -6.98 -7.09
C PHE A 75 5.19 -5.89 -7.77
N ALA A 76 5.72 -4.90 -7.05
CA ALA A 76 6.40 -3.74 -7.64
C ALA A 76 7.61 -4.11 -8.52
N ALA A 77 8.42 -5.11 -8.13
CA ALA A 77 9.58 -5.56 -8.88
C ALA A 77 9.25 -6.51 -10.05
N GLN A 78 8.01 -7.03 -10.14
CA GLN A 78 7.64 -8.07 -11.09
C GLN A 78 7.80 -7.64 -12.55
N ALA A 79 7.40 -6.40 -12.88
CA ALA A 79 7.53 -5.86 -14.23
C ALA A 79 9.01 -5.81 -14.68
N LEU A 80 9.91 -5.36 -13.79
CA LEU A 80 11.34 -5.33 -14.06
C LEU A 80 11.91 -6.74 -14.24
N HIS A 81 11.48 -7.68 -13.41
CA HIS A 81 11.94 -9.06 -13.49
C HIS A 81 11.56 -9.70 -14.84
N GLU A 82 10.33 -9.52 -15.31
CA GLU A 82 9.88 -10.02 -16.61
C GLU A 82 10.63 -9.38 -17.78
N ILE A 83 10.96 -8.08 -17.67
CA ILE A 83 11.77 -7.38 -18.66
C ILE A 83 13.18 -7.99 -18.72
N LYS A 84 13.85 -8.16 -17.58
CA LYS A 84 15.21 -8.69 -17.50
C LYS A 84 15.34 -10.15 -17.96
N CYS A 85 14.34 -10.97 -17.61
CA CYS A 85 14.28 -12.37 -18.04
C CYS A 85 13.85 -12.57 -19.52
N GLY A 86 13.52 -11.48 -20.24
CA GLY A 86 13.05 -11.57 -21.62
C GLY A 86 11.63 -12.10 -21.79
N ALA A 87 10.93 -12.42 -20.67
CA ALA A 87 9.56 -12.94 -20.69
C ALA A 87 8.54 -11.93 -21.21
N VAL A 88 8.91 -10.66 -21.29
CA VAL A 88 8.06 -9.60 -21.84
C VAL A 88 7.74 -9.81 -23.32
N ARG A 89 8.70 -10.32 -24.12
CA ARG A 89 8.49 -10.55 -25.57
C ARG A 89 7.32 -11.49 -25.86
N PRO A 90 7.32 -12.76 -25.40
CA PRO A 90 6.20 -13.67 -25.66
C PRO A 90 4.89 -13.19 -25.00
N ALA A 91 4.95 -12.48 -23.87
CA ALA A 91 3.78 -11.92 -23.23
C ALA A 91 3.13 -10.81 -24.07
N VAL A 92 3.94 -9.91 -24.63
CA VAL A 92 3.48 -8.82 -25.51
C VAL A 92 2.94 -9.38 -26.84
N PHE A 93 3.55 -10.42 -27.42
CA PHE A 93 3.03 -11.06 -28.61
C PHE A 93 1.66 -11.70 -28.41
N ARG A 94 1.40 -12.31 -27.25
CA ARG A 94 0.11 -12.96 -26.94
C ARG A 94 -0.99 -11.98 -26.53
N ALA A 95 -0.67 -11.01 -25.67
CA ALA A 95 -1.68 -10.11 -25.06
C ALA A 95 -1.77 -8.74 -25.72
N GLY A 96 -0.78 -8.37 -26.54
CA GLY A 96 -0.62 -7.01 -27.03
C GLY A 96 0.04 -6.09 -25.98
N ARG A 97 0.81 -5.13 -26.50
CA ARG A 97 1.62 -4.20 -25.66
C ARG A 97 0.78 -3.40 -24.66
N ARG A 98 -0.38 -2.90 -25.10
CA ARG A 98 -1.27 -2.10 -24.23
C ARG A 98 -1.81 -2.95 -23.07
N MET A 99 -2.26 -4.16 -23.36
CA MET A 99 -2.84 -5.05 -22.35
C MET A 99 -1.80 -5.53 -21.35
N TRP A 100 -0.54 -5.75 -21.77
CA TRP A 100 0.54 -6.09 -20.87
C TRP A 100 0.82 -4.93 -19.89
N ILE A 101 0.95 -3.69 -20.40
CA ILE A 101 1.19 -2.50 -19.57
C ILE A 101 0.07 -2.30 -18.54
N LEU A 102 -1.19 -2.35 -19.00
CA LEU A 102 -2.35 -2.19 -18.12
C LEU A 102 -2.43 -3.32 -17.09
N GLY A 103 -2.10 -4.55 -17.47
CA GLY A 103 -2.07 -5.69 -16.53
C GLY A 103 -1.05 -5.49 -15.42
N LYS A 104 0.17 -5.03 -15.76
CA LYS A 104 1.21 -4.76 -14.77
C LYS A 104 0.86 -3.58 -13.86
N ALA A 105 0.32 -2.49 -14.42
CA ALA A 105 -0.12 -1.35 -13.65
C ALA A 105 -1.26 -1.74 -12.69
N ALA A 106 -2.31 -2.38 -13.19
CA ALA A 106 -3.43 -2.82 -12.38
C ALA A 106 -3.02 -3.85 -11.31
N GLY A 107 -2.18 -4.83 -11.66
CA GLY A 107 -1.68 -5.83 -10.71
C GLY A 107 -0.89 -5.21 -9.56
N CYS A 108 -0.08 -4.19 -9.86
CA CYS A 108 0.70 -3.48 -8.86
C CYS A 108 -0.20 -2.70 -7.89
N ILE A 109 -1.10 -1.87 -8.41
CA ILE A 109 -2.00 -1.02 -7.64
C ILE A 109 -2.93 -1.87 -6.78
N LEU A 110 -3.63 -2.81 -7.42
CA LEU A 110 -4.60 -3.66 -6.72
C LEU A 110 -3.94 -4.52 -5.64
N SER A 111 -2.71 -5.01 -5.87
CA SER A 111 -2.00 -5.77 -4.83
C SER A 111 -1.69 -4.92 -3.60
N GLY A 112 -1.28 -3.66 -3.77
CA GLY A 112 -1.05 -2.71 -2.67
C GLY A 112 -2.34 -2.37 -1.92
N MET A 113 -3.43 -2.08 -2.65
CA MET A 113 -4.74 -1.77 -2.06
C MET A 113 -5.30 -2.95 -1.27
N VAL A 114 -5.35 -4.14 -1.89
CA VAL A 114 -5.90 -5.36 -1.28
C VAL A 114 -5.06 -5.78 -0.06
N LEU A 115 -3.74 -5.62 -0.12
CA LEU A 115 -2.87 -5.90 1.02
C LEU A 115 -3.31 -5.13 2.26
N GLN A 116 -3.57 -3.82 2.14
CA GLN A 116 -3.98 -2.98 3.27
C GLN A 116 -5.36 -3.38 3.80
N ALA A 117 -6.31 -3.67 2.91
CA ALA A 117 -7.66 -4.10 3.31
C ALA A 117 -7.64 -5.43 4.05
N VAL A 118 -6.91 -6.42 3.52
CA VAL A 118 -6.81 -7.76 4.13
C VAL A 118 -6.04 -7.72 5.44
N ALA A 119 -4.97 -6.91 5.53
CA ALA A 119 -4.21 -6.73 6.77
C ALA A 119 -5.07 -6.11 7.89
N ALA A 120 -5.86 -5.08 7.58
CA ALA A 120 -6.80 -4.48 8.53
C ALA A 120 -7.88 -5.47 8.98
N GLY A 121 -8.44 -6.25 8.04
CA GLY A 121 -9.42 -7.30 8.34
C GLY A 121 -8.83 -8.41 9.23
N LEU A 122 -7.60 -8.86 8.93
CA LEU A 122 -6.90 -9.87 9.73
C LEU A 122 -6.61 -9.36 11.13
N LEU A 123 -6.17 -8.10 11.26
CA LEU A 123 -5.99 -7.47 12.57
C LEU A 123 -7.30 -7.41 13.36
N GLY A 124 -8.41 -7.04 12.71
CA GLY A 124 -9.73 -7.04 13.33
C GLY A 124 -10.14 -8.41 13.85
N LEU A 125 -9.88 -9.47 13.09
CA LEU A 125 -10.12 -10.86 13.54
C LEU A 125 -9.25 -11.24 14.73
N ILE A 126 -7.98 -10.87 14.74
CA ILE A 126 -7.06 -11.13 15.86
C ILE A 126 -7.54 -10.42 17.13
N LEU A 127 -7.87 -9.13 17.02
CA LEU A 127 -8.37 -8.35 18.16
C LEU A 127 -9.68 -8.91 18.72
N TYR A 128 -10.60 -9.31 17.84
CA TYR A 128 -11.86 -9.93 18.22
C TYR A 128 -11.62 -11.26 18.96
N ALA A 129 -10.71 -12.11 18.45
CA ALA A 129 -10.39 -13.39 19.05
C ALA A 129 -9.70 -13.24 20.43
N VAL A 130 -8.76 -12.30 20.54
CA VAL A 130 -8.00 -12.07 21.79
C VAL A 130 -8.90 -11.52 22.91
N ARG A 131 -9.86 -10.67 22.57
CA ARG A 131 -10.77 -10.07 23.57
C ARG A 131 -12.06 -10.85 23.83
N GLY A 132 -12.18 -12.07 23.32
CA GLY A 132 -13.27 -12.99 23.67
C GLY A 132 -14.67 -12.56 23.28
N GLY A 133 -14.83 -11.79 22.18
CA GLY A 133 -16.14 -11.40 21.65
C GLY A 133 -16.88 -10.29 22.43
N GLY A 134 -16.28 -9.75 23.51
CA GLY A 134 -16.90 -8.68 24.31
C GLY A 134 -16.87 -7.28 23.68
N ILE A 135 -16.32 -7.14 22.45
CA ILE A 135 -16.21 -5.86 21.75
C ILE A 135 -17.44 -5.68 20.84
N LEU A 136 -18.08 -4.51 20.92
CA LEU A 136 -19.15 -4.13 20.00
C LEU A 136 -18.62 -4.05 18.57
N LEU A 137 -19.15 -4.91 17.68
CA LEU A 137 -18.90 -4.88 16.23
C LEU A 137 -19.69 -3.73 15.59
N ALA A 138 -19.35 -2.50 15.89
CA ALA A 138 -19.92 -1.34 15.23
C ALA A 138 -18.92 -0.86 14.17
N ILE A 139 -19.31 -0.91 12.89
CA ILE A 139 -18.51 -0.34 11.80
C ILE A 139 -18.92 1.12 11.64
N ASN A 140 -18.05 2.03 12.02
CA ASN A 140 -18.28 3.46 11.87
C ASN A 140 -17.92 3.92 10.46
N ALA A 141 -18.65 4.93 9.94
CA ALA A 141 -18.36 5.53 8.63
C ALA A 141 -16.94 6.10 8.56
N GLU A 142 -16.41 6.61 9.67
CA GLU A 142 -15.05 7.13 9.78
C GLU A 142 -14.00 6.04 9.58
N PHE A 143 -14.20 4.84 10.13
CA PHE A 143 -13.33 3.69 9.90
C PHE A 143 -13.31 3.28 8.43
N SER A 144 -14.48 3.21 7.78
CA SER A 144 -14.56 2.83 6.37
C SER A 144 -13.86 3.84 5.46
N ALA A 145 -13.97 5.13 5.75
CA ALA A 145 -13.28 6.20 5.04
C ALA A 145 -11.76 6.11 5.25
N ALA A 146 -11.29 5.93 6.49
CA ALA A 146 -9.87 5.78 6.79
C ALA A 146 -9.27 4.54 6.12
N LEU A 147 -10.00 3.42 6.11
CA LEU A 147 -9.58 2.20 5.43
C LEU A 147 -9.44 2.42 3.92
N LEU A 148 -10.43 3.07 3.29
CA LEU A 148 -10.37 3.39 1.86
C LEU A 148 -9.15 4.25 1.53
N ARG A 149 -8.92 5.31 2.30
CA ARG A 149 -7.75 6.19 2.13
C ARG A 149 -6.44 5.43 2.30
N ARG A 150 -6.35 4.53 3.28
CA ARG A 150 -5.18 3.69 3.47
C ARG A 150 -4.97 2.71 2.30
N MET A 151 -6.03 2.15 1.74
CA MET A 151 -5.96 1.33 0.52
C MET A 151 -5.38 2.14 -0.64
N LEU A 152 -5.88 3.36 -0.89
CA LEU A 152 -5.35 4.26 -1.92
C LEU A 152 -3.86 4.57 -1.69
N CYS A 153 -3.46 4.89 -0.46
CA CYS A 153 -2.04 5.07 -0.12
C CYS A 153 -1.21 3.82 -0.45
N GLY A 154 -1.74 2.62 -0.18
CA GLY A 154 -1.09 1.36 -0.54
C GLY A 154 -0.88 1.21 -2.05
N GLY A 155 -1.88 1.58 -2.87
CA GLY A 155 -1.80 1.61 -4.32
C GLY A 155 -0.76 2.60 -4.84
N ILE A 156 -0.75 3.83 -4.31
CA ILE A 156 0.23 4.88 -4.65
C ILE A 156 1.65 4.37 -4.40
N TRP A 157 1.95 3.87 -3.21
CA TRP A 157 3.29 3.41 -2.86
C TRP A 157 3.73 2.18 -3.64
N ALA A 158 2.83 1.26 -3.95
CA ALA A 158 3.12 0.13 -4.84
C ALA A 158 3.50 0.62 -6.25
N SER A 159 2.76 1.60 -6.79
CA SER A 159 3.06 2.22 -8.09
C SER A 159 4.41 2.93 -8.10
N VAL A 160 4.70 3.71 -7.06
CA VAL A 160 6.00 4.38 -6.87
C VAL A 160 7.14 3.34 -6.82
N GLY A 161 6.96 2.24 -6.10
CA GLY A 161 7.94 1.14 -6.07
C GLY A 161 8.22 0.56 -7.46
N CYS A 162 7.19 0.35 -8.26
CA CYS A 162 7.35 -0.12 -9.64
C CYS A 162 8.10 0.91 -10.51
N VAL A 163 7.80 2.19 -10.38
CA VAL A 163 8.50 3.27 -11.10
C VAL A 163 9.97 3.31 -10.71
N MET A 164 10.28 3.26 -9.41
CA MET A 164 11.65 3.26 -8.91
C MET A 164 12.45 2.06 -9.41
N ALA A 165 11.85 0.86 -9.41
CA ALA A 165 12.47 -0.34 -9.96
C ALA A 165 12.82 -0.19 -11.44
N LEU A 166 11.90 0.36 -12.24
CA LEU A 166 12.10 0.56 -13.67
C LEU A 166 13.10 1.69 -13.99
N ALA A 167 13.13 2.74 -13.15
CA ALA A 167 14.03 3.87 -13.33
C ALA A 167 15.49 3.50 -13.01
N THR A 168 15.71 2.73 -11.94
CA THR A 168 17.04 2.34 -11.47
C THR A 168 17.50 0.98 -12.02
N GLU A 169 16.62 0.24 -12.70
CA GLU A 169 16.86 -1.12 -13.19
C GLU A 169 17.27 -2.11 -12.06
N THR A 170 16.93 -1.83 -10.81
CA THR A 170 17.25 -2.66 -9.65
C THR A 170 15.99 -3.08 -8.89
N SER A 171 15.90 -4.34 -8.51
CA SER A 171 14.75 -4.85 -7.75
C SER A 171 14.71 -4.35 -6.29
N SER A 172 15.88 -4.07 -5.70
CA SER A 172 15.96 -3.49 -4.35
C SER A 172 15.35 -2.10 -4.26
N ALA A 173 15.47 -1.29 -5.32
CA ALA A 173 14.84 0.03 -5.38
C ALA A 173 13.30 -0.02 -5.40
N ALA A 174 12.71 -1.16 -5.80
CA ALA A 174 11.26 -1.35 -5.71
C ALA A 174 10.76 -1.26 -4.26
N TYR A 175 11.56 -1.70 -3.31
CA TYR A 175 11.16 -1.81 -1.90
C TYR A 175 11.70 -0.68 -1.04
N LEU A 176 12.98 -0.34 -1.21
CA LEU A 176 13.64 0.71 -0.45
C LEU A 176 13.33 2.11 -0.99
N GLY A 177 13.12 2.23 -2.30
CA GLY A 177 12.84 3.51 -2.96
C GLY A 177 11.62 4.23 -2.39
N PRO A 178 10.44 3.57 -2.30
CA PRO A 178 9.26 4.17 -1.68
C PRO A 178 9.47 4.60 -0.23
N LEU A 179 10.21 3.81 0.55
CA LEU A 179 10.52 4.13 1.95
C LEU A 179 11.40 5.39 2.04
N CYS A 180 12.49 5.45 1.26
CA CYS A 180 13.38 6.60 1.21
C CYS A 180 12.64 7.86 0.73
N LEU A 181 11.78 7.73 -0.29
CA LEU A 181 10.98 8.84 -0.80
C LEU A 181 9.97 9.33 0.23
N CYS A 182 9.29 8.42 0.93
CA CYS A 182 8.37 8.75 2.01
C CYS A 182 9.07 9.56 3.09
N TYR A 183 10.22 9.08 3.57
CA TYR A 183 11.02 9.77 4.58
C TYR A 183 11.50 11.14 4.10
N ALA A 184 11.98 11.23 2.86
CA ALA A 184 12.39 12.49 2.27
C ALA A 184 11.22 13.51 2.18
N LEU A 185 10.05 13.06 1.75
CA LEU A 185 8.85 13.92 1.70
C LEU A 185 8.43 14.39 3.09
N MET A 186 8.46 13.50 4.10
CA MET A 186 8.17 13.87 5.48
C MET A 186 9.12 14.93 6.01
N MET A 187 10.43 14.77 5.77
CA MET A 187 11.44 15.73 6.21
C MET A 187 11.30 17.06 5.48
N LEU A 188 11.06 17.04 4.17
CA LEU A 188 10.81 18.25 3.38
C LEU A 188 9.55 18.97 3.84
N GLY A 189 8.44 18.24 4.03
CA GLY A 189 7.17 18.81 4.48
C GLY A 189 7.30 19.47 5.86
N LYS A 190 7.89 18.75 6.83
CA LYS A 190 8.04 19.29 8.19
C LYS A 190 8.96 20.50 8.27
N ARG A 191 10.08 20.52 7.49
CA ARG A 191 11.12 21.53 7.62
C ARG A 191 10.89 22.76 6.75
N PHE A 192 10.42 22.58 5.52
CA PHE A 192 10.40 23.68 4.53
C PHE A 192 8.97 24.09 4.13
N PHE A 193 8.01 23.18 4.20
CA PHE A 193 6.65 23.43 3.73
C PHE A 193 5.58 22.93 4.71
N PRO A 194 5.54 23.45 5.97
CA PRO A 194 4.60 22.95 6.99
C PRO A 194 3.13 23.11 6.59
N ALA A 195 2.80 24.09 5.74
CA ALA A 195 1.45 24.32 5.24
C ALA A 195 1.05 23.37 4.08
N ALA A 196 2.01 22.66 3.47
CA ALA A 196 1.73 21.79 2.33
C ALA A 196 1.43 20.35 2.80
N VAL A 197 0.18 20.10 3.15
CA VAL A 197 -0.31 18.78 3.61
C VAL A 197 0.03 17.64 2.64
N MET A 198 0.05 17.92 1.32
CA MET A 198 0.43 16.94 0.29
C MET A 198 1.85 16.40 0.43
N LEU A 199 2.78 17.19 0.96
CA LEU A 199 4.19 16.78 1.11
C LEU A 199 4.42 15.89 2.33
N ASN A 200 3.44 15.78 3.25
CA ASN A 200 3.59 14.92 4.42
C ASN A 200 2.72 13.66 4.29
N PRO A 201 3.30 12.52 3.91
CA PRO A 201 2.55 11.28 3.71
C PRO A 201 1.80 10.77 4.94
N ILE A 202 2.22 11.13 6.15
CA ILE A 202 1.51 10.76 7.39
C ILE A 202 0.11 11.36 7.41
N ASN A 203 -0.04 12.60 6.93
CA ASN A 203 -1.32 13.30 6.94
C ASN A 203 -2.27 12.88 5.81
N TRP A 204 -1.85 11.96 4.92
CA TRP A 204 -2.67 11.56 3.78
C TRP A 204 -3.95 10.82 4.20
N ILE A 205 -3.93 10.11 5.32
CA ILE A 205 -5.13 9.42 5.83
C ILE A 205 -6.18 10.43 6.33
N ASP A 206 -5.75 11.56 6.88
CA ASP A 206 -6.65 12.63 7.33
C ASP A 206 -6.91 13.68 6.24
N GLY A 207 -6.24 13.57 5.10
CA GLY A 207 -6.39 14.45 3.94
C GLY A 207 -7.70 14.26 3.20
N GLY A 208 -7.99 15.18 2.29
CA GLY A 208 -9.20 15.11 1.45
C GLY A 208 -9.12 14.00 0.40
N ASP A 209 -10.24 13.32 0.14
CA ASP A 209 -10.34 12.22 -0.83
C ASP A 209 -9.92 12.63 -2.24
N GLY A 210 -10.20 13.87 -2.65
CA GLY A 210 -9.80 14.42 -3.94
C GLY A 210 -8.28 14.53 -4.11
N MET A 211 -7.55 14.83 -3.04
CA MET A 211 -6.09 14.88 -3.06
C MET A 211 -5.50 13.49 -3.31
N LEU A 212 -5.97 12.47 -2.59
CA LEU A 212 -5.51 11.10 -2.75
C LEU A 212 -5.83 10.55 -4.14
N ALA A 213 -7.04 10.80 -4.66
CA ALA A 213 -7.42 10.40 -6.00
C ALA A 213 -6.53 11.08 -7.07
N GLY A 214 -6.15 12.34 -6.86
CA GLY A 214 -5.20 13.05 -7.72
C GLY A 214 -3.80 12.43 -7.69
N LEU A 215 -3.28 12.12 -6.52
CA LEU A 215 -1.99 11.45 -6.35
C LEU A 215 -1.99 10.04 -6.96
N GLU A 216 -3.07 9.27 -6.78
CA GLU A 216 -3.22 7.95 -7.37
C GLU A 216 -3.20 8.03 -8.90
N THR A 217 -3.98 8.93 -9.50
CA THR A 217 -3.98 9.12 -10.96
C THR A 217 -2.62 9.54 -11.48
N ALA A 218 -1.91 10.43 -10.81
CA ALA A 218 -0.57 10.85 -11.17
C ALA A 218 0.43 9.68 -11.10
N SER A 219 0.38 8.87 -10.05
CA SER A 219 1.24 7.70 -9.88
C SER A 219 1.00 6.65 -10.96
N ILE A 220 -0.25 6.40 -11.34
CA ILE A 220 -0.65 5.51 -12.44
C ILE A 220 -0.09 5.99 -13.78
N LEU A 221 -0.27 7.28 -14.10
CA LEU A 221 0.25 7.85 -15.33
C LEU A 221 1.77 7.73 -15.41
N LEU A 222 2.47 8.04 -14.33
CA LEU A 222 3.90 7.91 -14.26
C LEU A 222 4.34 6.44 -14.47
N GLN A 223 3.69 5.51 -13.81
CA GLN A 223 3.94 4.07 -13.94
C GLN A 223 3.75 3.60 -15.39
N ILE A 224 2.67 4.02 -16.06
CA ILE A 224 2.42 3.69 -17.48
C ILE A 224 3.53 4.24 -18.38
N VAL A 225 4.03 5.45 -18.14
CA VAL A 225 5.13 6.06 -18.90
C VAL A 225 6.40 5.22 -18.76
N PHE A 226 6.78 4.84 -17.55
CA PHE A 226 7.98 4.03 -17.31
C PHE A 226 7.84 2.60 -17.87
N LEU A 227 6.68 1.96 -17.75
CA LEU A 227 6.40 0.67 -18.39
C LEU A 227 6.51 0.75 -19.92
N LYS A 228 6.00 1.83 -20.53
CA LYS A 228 6.16 2.07 -21.98
C LYS A 228 7.63 2.20 -22.39
N ARG A 229 8.44 2.93 -21.60
CA ARG A 229 9.88 3.07 -21.84
C ARG A 229 10.59 1.72 -21.71
N GLY A 230 10.30 0.96 -20.65
CA GLY A 230 10.88 -0.36 -20.44
C GLY A 230 10.59 -1.33 -21.58
N VAL A 231 9.34 -1.41 -22.07
CA VAL A 231 9.00 -2.25 -23.22
C VAL A 231 9.70 -1.78 -24.51
N ARG A 232 9.85 -0.47 -24.74
CA ARG A 232 10.56 0.05 -25.94
C ARG A 232 12.03 -0.33 -25.98
N LYS A 233 12.67 -0.42 -24.81
CA LYS A 233 14.11 -0.70 -24.72
C LYS A 233 14.43 -2.19 -25.02
N TYR A 234 13.47 -3.10 -24.77
CA TYR A 234 13.73 -4.54 -24.79
C TYR A 234 12.86 -5.34 -25.78
N VAL A 235 11.88 -4.72 -26.43
CA VAL A 235 11.02 -5.30 -27.47
C VAL A 235 11.18 -4.53 -28.78
#